data_efe2eaf5eba45937b01d51f705609a30
#
_entry.id   efe2eaf5eba45937b01d51f705609a30
#
_cell.length_a   1.000
_cell.length_b   1.000
_cell.length_c   1.000
_cell.angle_alpha   90.00
_cell.angle_beta   90.00
_cell.angle_gamma   90.00
#
_symmetry.space_group_name_H-M   'P 1'
#
loop_
_entity.id
_entity.type
_entity.pdbx_description
1 polymer ?
#
loop_
_entity_poly.entity_id
_entity_poly.type
_entity_poly.pdbx_seq_one_letter_code
_entity_poly.pdbx_strand_id
1 'polypeptide(L)'
;MMETTKGKSPAQLGEEGVKEMRVMVGIDESDESFHALQWTLDHLCGRITGTAAANQDGLRLITLSLVHVHQGFHRLYVPAGPGGTAYYIPASVEESIKKGQEQISKALLSRASYLCKDRPNAAVETLIFEGDPKEKICRATQEMHVDHLVVGNRNLGKIKRAFLGSVSDYCAHHANCPVLIVKQPSKEVSK
;
A
#
# COMPACT_ATOMS: atom_id res chain seq x y z
N MET A 1 -18.27 -33.47 -56.03
CA MET A 1 -18.49 -32.89 -54.66
C MET A 1 -17.21 -32.17 -54.27
N MET A 2 -17.20 -30.84 -54.40
CA MET A 2 -16.07 -29.99 -54.04
C MET A 2 -16.32 -29.46 -52.63
N GLU A 3 -15.46 -29.83 -51.66
CA GLU A 3 -15.44 -29.25 -50.34
C GLU A 3 -14.66 -27.93 -50.36
N THR A 4 -15.35 -26.85 -50.12
CA THR A 4 -14.76 -25.50 -49.98
C THR A 4 -14.30 -25.31 -48.52
N THR A 5 -13.00 -25.42 -48.30
CA THR A 5 -12.38 -25.01 -47.02
C THR A 5 -12.41 -23.48 -46.89
N LYS A 6 -13.25 -23.01 -45.99
CA LYS A 6 -13.36 -21.57 -45.63
C LYS A 6 -12.15 -21.18 -44.81
N GLY A 7 -11.23 -20.45 -45.44
CA GLY A 7 -10.08 -19.84 -44.76
C GLY A 7 -10.53 -18.85 -43.68
N LYS A 8 -10.01 -19.01 -42.46
CA LYS A 8 -10.18 -18.06 -41.38
C LYS A 8 -9.51 -16.73 -41.72
N SER A 9 -10.29 -15.67 -41.63
CA SER A 9 -9.83 -14.28 -41.79
C SER A 9 -8.75 -13.91 -40.76
N PRO A 10 -7.70 -13.15 -41.12
CA PRO A 10 -6.60 -12.81 -40.21
C PRO A 10 -6.92 -11.69 -39.19
N ALA A 11 -8.19 -11.41 -38.94
CA ALA A 11 -8.66 -10.34 -38.07
C ALA A 11 -9.07 -10.77 -36.65
N GLN A 12 -8.56 -11.90 -36.15
CA GLN A 12 -8.80 -12.39 -34.76
C GLN A 12 -7.48 -12.84 -34.11
N LEU A 13 -6.40 -12.07 -34.31
CA LEU A 13 -5.32 -12.06 -33.33
C LEU A 13 -5.80 -11.13 -32.21
N GLY A 14 -6.32 -11.75 -31.14
CA GLY A 14 -6.78 -11.03 -29.97
C GLY A 14 -5.66 -10.14 -29.44
N GLU A 15 -6.02 -8.93 -29.07
CA GLU A 15 -5.29 -8.12 -28.11
C GLU A 15 -5.09 -8.97 -26.85
N GLU A 16 -3.95 -9.64 -26.74
CA GLU A 16 -3.46 -10.13 -25.46
C GLU A 16 -3.12 -8.88 -24.66
N GLY A 17 -4.12 -8.36 -23.96
CA GLY A 17 -4.01 -7.16 -23.13
C GLY A 17 -2.90 -7.39 -22.12
N VAL A 18 -1.96 -6.44 -22.06
CA VAL A 18 -0.95 -6.36 -21.00
C VAL A 18 -1.68 -6.52 -19.68
N LYS A 19 -1.44 -7.64 -18.97
CA LYS A 19 -2.13 -7.92 -17.71
C LYS A 19 -1.57 -6.97 -16.64
N GLU A 20 -2.29 -5.90 -16.37
CA GLU A 20 -1.98 -4.96 -15.29
C GLU A 20 -2.17 -5.65 -13.94
N MET A 21 -1.20 -5.48 -13.04
CA MET A 21 -1.28 -5.96 -11.65
C MET A 21 -1.33 -4.76 -10.71
N ARG A 22 -2.33 -4.70 -9.86
CA ARG A 22 -2.55 -3.64 -8.88
C ARG A 22 -2.05 -4.06 -7.51
N VAL A 23 -1.02 -3.38 -7.04
CA VAL A 23 -0.40 -3.64 -5.73
C VAL A 23 -0.56 -2.43 -4.83
N MET A 24 -1.12 -2.62 -3.65
CA MET A 24 -1.23 -1.56 -2.63
C MET A 24 -0.21 -1.80 -1.54
N VAL A 25 0.51 -0.74 -1.13
CA VAL A 25 1.47 -0.79 -0.01
C VAL A 25 1.06 0.20 1.06
N GLY A 26 0.85 -0.30 2.28
CA GLY A 26 0.61 0.54 3.46
C GLY A 26 1.90 1.19 3.94
N ILE A 27 1.92 2.53 3.99
CA ILE A 27 3.08 3.35 4.39
C ILE A 27 2.75 4.13 5.66
N ASP A 28 3.61 4.01 6.66
CA ASP A 28 3.60 4.81 7.88
C ASP A 28 5.05 5.27 8.21
N GLU A 29 5.25 5.92 9.35
CA GLU A 29 6.57 6.43 9.76
C GLU A 29 7.56 5.32 10.16
N SER A 30 7.13 4.06 10.23
CA SER A 30 7.96 2.94 10.66
C SER A 30 8.94 2.48 9.58
N ASP A 31 10.09 2.00 10.01
CA ASP A 31 11.08 1.38 9.11
C ASP A 31 10.52 0.10 8.47
N GLU A 32 9.59 -0.57 9.14
CA GLU A 32 8.95 -1.80 8.66
C GLU A 32 8.09 -1.56 7.42
N SER A 33 7.37 -0.43 7.35
CA SER A 33 6.57 -0.07 6.17
C SER A 33 7.46 0.25 4.96
N PHE A 34 8.56 0.96 5.17
CA PHE A 34 9.55 1.23 4.13
C PHE A 34 10.30 -0.03 3.69
N HIS A 35 10.57 -0.95 4.61
CA HIS A 35 11.12 -2.24 4.27
C HIS A 35 10.15 -3.07 3.42
N ALA A 36 8.86 -3.04 3.74
CA ALA A 36 7.82 -3.68 2.95
C ALA A 36 7.72 -3.09 1.53
N LEU A 37 7.84 -1.77 1.41
CA LEU A 37 7.93 -1.10 0.10
C LEU A 37 9.16 -1.58 -0.69
N GLN A 38 10.34 -1.56 -0.06
CA GLN A 38 11.57 -2.02 -0.72
C GLN A 38 11.45 -3.47 -1.18
N TRP A 39 10.91 -4.35 -0.34
CA TRP A 39 10.64 -5.73 -0.69
C TRP A 39 9.71 -5.84 -1.92
N THR A 40 8.64 -5.05 -1.95
CA THR A 40 7.71 -4.98 -3.08
C THR A 40 8.41 -4.57 -4.37
N LEU A 41 9.24 -3.55 -4.30
CA LEU A 41 10.01 -3.06 -5.44
C LEU A 41 11.00 -4.11 -5.97
N ASP A 42 11.61 -4.88 -5.10
CA ASP A 42 12.63 -5.87 -5.49
C ASP A 42 12.01 -7.18 -6.01
N HIS A 43 10.85 -7.59 -5.50
CA HIS A 43 10.26 -8.89 -5.81
C HIS A 43 9.06 -8.82 -6.77
N LEU A 44 8.26 -7.78 -6.71
CA LEU A 44 7.09 -7.64 -7.59
C LEU A 44 7.36 -6.71 -8.77
N CYS A 45 8.05 -5.58 -8.53
CA CYS A 45 8.31 -4.61 -9.60
C CYS A 45 9.59 -4.90 -10.41
N GLY A 46 10.34 -5.93 -10.10
CA GLY A 46 11.54 -6.39 -10.81
C GLY A 46 12.53 -5.29 -11.23
N ARG A 47 13.84 -5.58 -11.20
CA ARG A 47 14.81 -4.73 -11.89
C ARG A 47 14.85 -5.17 -13.34
N ILE A 48 14.66 -4.25 -14.28
CA ILE A 48 15.03 -4.48 -15.67
C ILE A 48 16.56 -4.47 -15.71
N THR A 49 17.20 -5.60 -15.36
CA THR A 49 18.60 -5.80 -15.66
C THR A 49 18.68 -6.18 -17.13
N GLY A 50 19.35 -5.36 -17.94
CA GLY A 50 19.41 -5.41 -19.40
C GLY A 50 19.99 -6.66 -20.07
N THR A 51 19.83 -7.84 -19.49
CA THR A 51 20.27 -9.13 -20.06
C THR A 51 19.31 -10.29 -19.79
N ALA A 52 18.12 -10.04 -19.21
CA ALA A 52 17.11 -11.07 -19.22
C ALA A 52 16.50 -11.11 -20.61
N ALA A 53 16.79 -12.20 -21.33
CA ALA A 53 16.05 -12.57 -22.53
C ALA A 53 14.57 -12.26 -22.28
N ALA A 54 13.97 -11.49 -23.19
CA ALA A 54 12.54 -11.26 -23.23
C ALA A 54 11.89 -12.66 -23.33
N ASN A 55 11.64 -13.26 -22.19
CA ASN A 55 10.73 -14.37 -22.12
C ASN A 55 9.38 -13.81 -22.58
N GLN A 56 8.74 -14.52 -23.49
CA GLN A 56 7.51 -14.15 -24.20
C GLN A 56 6.28 -13.92 -23.29
N ASP A 57 6.47 -13.85 -21.97
CA ASP A 57 5.49 -13.36 -21.01
C ASP A 57 5.59 -11.84 -20.95
N GLY A 58 4.66 -11.17 -21.65
CA GLY A 58 4.63 -9.73 -21.88
C GLY A 58 4.96 -8.89 -20.67
N LEU A 59 5.56 -7.75 -20.90
CA LEU A 59 5.94 -6.74 -19.89
C LEU A 59 4.72 -6.49 -18.96
N ARG A 60 4.82 -6.97 -17.71
CA ARG A 60 3.75 -6.81 -16.74
C ARG A 60 3.78 -5.38 -16.21
N LEU A 61 2.77 -4.58 -16.55
CA LEU A 61 2.59 -3.25 -15.99
C LEU A 61 2.05 -3.39 -14.55
N ILE A 62 2.68 -2.70 -13.60
CA ILE A 62 2.26 -2.71 -12.20
C ILE A 62 1.76 -1.32 -11.83
N THR A 63 0.53 -1.23 -11.33
CA THR A 63 0.04 -0.04 -10.65
C THR A 63 0.31 -0.19 -9.16
N LEU A 64 1.20 0.65 -8.62
CA LEU A 64 1.65 0.64 -7.24
C LEU A 64 0.99 1.79 -6.47
N SER A 65 0.00 1.47 -5.65
CA SER A 65 -0.70 2.44 -4.80
C SER A 65 -0.03 2.53 -3.43
N LEU A 66 0.63 3.64 -3.13
CA LEU A 66 1.23 3.93 -1.82
C LEU A 66 0.18 4.61 -0.96
N VAL A 67 -0.24 3.95 0.12
CA VAL A 67 -1.36 4.41 0.97
C VAL A 67 -0.85 4.79 2.35
N HIS A 68 -1.15 6.03 2.77
CA HIS A 68 -0.99 6.47 4.14
C HIS A 68 -2.35 6.82 4.74
N VAL A 69 -2.58 6.40 5.98
CA VAL A 69 -3.81 6.72 6.72
C VAL A 69 -3.41 7.43 8.00
N HIS A 70 -3.79 8.69 8.13
CA HIS A 70 -3.63 9.42 9.39
C HIS A 70 -4.92 9.33 10.21
N GLN A 71 -4.78 9.29 11.52
CA GLN A 71 -5.94 9.33 12.41
C GLN A 71 -6.59 10.70 12.32
N GLY A 72 -7.90 10.72 12.09
CA GLY A 72 -8.67 11.95 12.13
C GLY A 72 -8.60 12.60 13.51
N PHE A 73 -8.67 13.91 13.53
CA PHE A 73 -8.79 14.64 14.78
C PHE A 73 -10.17 14.37 15.39
N HIS A 74 -10.24 13.43 16.33
CA HIS A 74 -11.44 13.26 17.15
C HIS A 74 -11.49 14.39 18.17
N ARG A 75 -12.53 15.21 18.13
CA ARG A 75 -12.82 16.17 19.19
C ARG A 75 -12.86 15.41 20.50
N LEU A 76 -11.81 15.53 21.30
CA LEU A 76 -11.80 15.01 22.67
C LEU A 76 -12.81 15.84 23.45
N TYR A 77 -14.00 15.28 23.58
CA TYR A 77 -14.95 15.73 24.57
C TYR A 77 -14.41 15.24 25.93
N VAL A 78 -13.64 16.08 26.61
CA VAL A 78 -13.22 15.80 27.98
C VAL A 78 -14.42 16.18 28.86
N PRO A 79 -15.14 15.21 29.44
CA PRO A 79 -16.18 15.55 30.40
C PRO A 79 -15.47 16.18 31.59
N ALA A 80 -15.62 17.48 31.75
CA ALA A 80 -15.25 18.12 32.99
C ALA A 80 -16.18 17.58 34.07
N GLY A 81 -15.61 17.12 35.19
CA GLY A 81 -16.38 16.59 36.33
C GLY A 81 -17.46 17.55 36.83
N PRO A 82 -18.21 17.22 37.92
CA PRO A 82 -19.34 18.02 38.37
C PRO A 82 -18.93 19.50 38.57
N GLY A 83 -19.46 20.38 37.70
CA GLY A 83 -19.10 21.80 37.69
C GLY A 83 -18.06 22.23 36.61
N GLY A 84 -17.59 21.30 35.75
CA GLY A 84 -16.57 21.59 34.75
C GLY A 84 -17.12 22.18 33.42
N THR A 85 -16.36 23.10 32.85
CA THR A 85 -16.61 23.69 31.53
C THR A 85 -16.13 22.74 30.43
N ALA A 86 -16.95 22.50 29.41
CA ALA A 86 -16.51 21.78 28.20
C ALA A 86 -15.41 22.60 27.50
N TYR A 87 -14.23 21.99 27.30
CA TYR A 87 -13.18 22.63 26.50
C TYR A 87 -13.59 22.56 25.02
N TYR A 88 -13.88 23.72 24.44
CA TYR A 88 -14.11 23.86 23.01
C TYR A 88 -12.78 24.14 22.33
N ILE A 89 -12.40 23.28 21.39
CA ILE A 89 -11.24 23.53 20.54
C ILE A 89 -11.70 24.44 19.39
N PRO A 90 -11.07 25.61 19.21
CA PRO A 90 -11.42 26.53 18.13
C PRO A 90 -11.22 25.85 16.76
N ALA A 91 -12.11 26.12 15.82
CA ALA A 91 -12.05 25.59 14.46
C ALA A 91 -10.70 25.89 13.75
N SER A 92 -10.09 27.04 14.06
CA SER A 92 -8.76 27.42 13.55
C SER A 92 -7.64 26.48 14.00
N VAL A 93 -7.72 25.97 15.24
CA VAL A 93 -6.76 24.99 15.77
C VAL A 93 -6.98 23.64 15.13
N GLU A 94 -8.23 23.21 14.98
CA GLU A 94 -8.57 21.97 14.26
C GLU A 94 -8.05 22.00 12.82
N GLU A 95 -8.26 23.12 12.10
CA GLU A 95 -7.76 23.29 10.73
C GLU A 95 -6.22 23.27 10.67
N SER A 96 -5.55 23.89 11.64
CA SER A 96 -4.09 23.88 11.72
C SER A 96 -3.53 22.47 11.94
N ILE A 97 -4.18 21.67 12.80
CA ILE A 97 -3.81 20.27 13.05
C ILE A 97 -4.00 19.44 11.78
N LYS A 98 -5.14 19.57 11.11
CA LYS A 98 -5.42 18.85 9.84
C LYS A 98 -4.38 19.18 8.77
N LYS A 99 -4.07 20.46 8.57
CA LYS A 99 -3.02 20.90 7.64
C LYS A 99 -1.65 20.31 8.00
N GLY A 100 -1.30 20.28 9.29
CA GLY A 100 -0.07 19.66 9.75
C GLY A 100 -0.01 18.16 9.43
N GLN A 101 -1.07 17.42 9.72
CA GLN A 101 -1.16 15.98 9.42
C GLN A 101 -1.07 15.72 7.91
N GLU A 102 -1.75 16.52 7.10
CA GLU A 102 -1.70 16.40 5.64
C GLU A 102 -0.28 16.66 5.09
N GLN A 103 0.44 17.65 5.64
CA GLN A 103 1.83 17.94 5.27
C GLN A 103 2.76 16.78 5.61
N ILE A 104 2.61 16.19 6.81
CA ILE A 104 3.38 15.01 7.23
C ILE A 104 3.10 13.84 6.29
N SER A 105 1.82 13.57 5.98
CA SER A 105 1.41 12.51 5.07
C SER A 105 2.00 12.70 3.66
N LYS A 106 1.97 13.92 3.13
CA LYS A 106 2.55 14.25 1.82
C LYS A 106 4.07 14.06 1.81
N ALA A 107 4.77 14.49 2.85
CA ALA A 107 6.23 14.32 2.97
C ALA A 107 6.61 12.83 3.04
N LEU A 108 5.85 12.04 3.81
CA LEU A 108 6.04 10.61 3.95
C LEU A 108 5.86 9.88 2.61
N LEU A 109 4.75 10.15 1.91
CA LEU A 109 4.48 9.53 0.62
C LEU A 109 5.42 10.02 -0.48
N SER A 110 5.89 11.27 -0.43
CA SER A 110 6.93 11.77 -1.34
C SER A 110 8.24 11.02 -1.16
N ARG A 111 8.64 10.73 0.09
CA ARG A 111 9.81 9.88 0.38
C ARG A 111 9.61 8.46 -0.17
N ALA A 112 8.44 7.87 0.04
CA ALA A 112 8.13 6.53 -0.47
C ALA A 112 8.12 6.50 -2.01
N SER A 113 7.49 7.47 -2.66
CA SER A 113 7.45 7.60 -4.12
C SER A 113 8.85 7.80 -4.73
N TYR A 114 9.73 8.54 -4.04
CA TYR A 114 11.12 8.70 -4.47
C TYR A 114 11.88 7.37 -4.57
N LEU A 115 11.60 6.39 -3.71
CA LEU A 115 12.20 5.06 -3.78
C LEU A 115 11.75 4.26 -5.01
N CYS A 116 10.61 4.63 -5.59
CA CYS A 116 10.03 3.93 -6.74
C CYS A 116 10.54 4.47 -8.10
N LYS A 117 11.27 5.59 -8.13
CA LYS A 117 11.66 6.31 -9.36
C LYS A 117 12.42 5.47 -10.38
N ASP A 118 13.20 4.48 -9.92
CA ASP A 118 14.03 3.63 -10.77
C ASP A 118 13.32 2.34 -11.22
N ARG A 119 11.97 2.33 -11.18
CA ARG A 119 11.11 1.19 -11.55
C ARG A 119 10.18 1.56 -12.72
N PRO A 120 10.66 1.56 -13.96
CA PRO A 120 9.91 2.06 -15.12
C PRO A 120 8.65 1.24 -15.46
N ASN A 121 8.54 0.00 -14.97
CA ASN A 121 7.38 -0.85 -15.14
C ASN A 121 6.31 -0.66 -14.03
N ALA A 122 6.54 0.25 -13.07
CA ALA A 122 5.60 0.57 -12.01
C ALA A 122 5.03 1.97 -12.20
N ALA A 123 3.72 2.07 -12.46
CA ALA A 123 2.97 3.32 -12.35
C ALA A 123 2.67 3.56 -10.87
N VAL A 124 3.21 4.63 -10.30
CA VAL A 124 3.09 4.92 -8.86
C VAL A 124 2.04 5.99 -8.61
N GLU A 125 1.10 5.70 -7.74
CA GLU A 125 0.13 6.67 -7.22
C GLU A 125 0.22 6.76 -5.69
N THR A 126 -0.18 7.89 -5.14
CA THR A 126 -0.15 8.12 -3.68
C THR A 126 -1.53 8.49 -3.18
N LEU A 127 -1.96 7.87 -2.08
CA LEU A 127 -3.28 8.03 -1.49
C LEU A 127 -3.17 8.35 -0.01
N ILE A 128 -3.92 9.36 0.42
CA ILE A 128 -4.02 9.76 1.82
C ILE A 128 -5.46 9.59 2.27
N PHE A 129 -5.67 8.83 3.34
CA PHE A 129 -6.98 8.68 3.97
C PHE A 129 -6.95 9.18 5.41
N GLU A 130 -8.11 9.63 5.87
CA GLU A 130 -8.35 9.99 7.27
C GLU A 130 -9.22 8.93 7.93
N GLY A 131 -8.83 8.43 9.12
CA GLY A 131 -9.59 7.51 9.94
C GLY A 131 -8.77 6.37 10.53
N ASP A 132 -9.41 5.23 10.83
CA ASP A 132 -8.72 4.05 11.33
C ASP A 132 -7.94 3.36 10.20
N PRO A 133 -6.60 3.21 10.32
CA PRO A 133 -5.77 2.65 9.26
C PRO A 133 -6.21 1.25 8.80
N LYS A 134 -6.55 0.37 9.73
CA LYS A 134 -6.94 -1.01 9.39
C LYS A 134 -8.23 -1.06 8.56
N GLU A 135 -9.24 -0.26 8.92
CA GLU A 135 -10.51 -0.20 8.19
C GLU A 135 -10.35 0.47 6.82
N LYS A 136 -9.63 1.61 6.79
CA LYS A 136 -9.44 2.37 5.55
C LYS A 136 -8.63 1.61 4.51
N ILE A 137 -7.58 0.91 4.93
CA ILE A 137 -6.76 0.09 4.02
C ILE A 137 -7.60 -1.06 3.45
N CYS A 138 -8.30 -1.84 4.29
CA CYS A 138 -9.14 -2.94 3.80
C CYS A 138 -10.24 -2.45 2.85
N ARG A 139 -10.88 -1.34 3.16
CA ARG A 139 -11.89 -0.75 2.29
C ARG A 139 -11.29 -0.30 0.95
N ALA A 140 -10.14 0.35 0.97
CA ALA A 140 -9.45 0.80 -0.24
C ALA A 140 -9.05 -0.37 -1.14
N THR A 141 -8.61 -1.52 -0.58
CA THR A 141 -8.30 -2.70 -1.41
C THR A 141 -9.50 -3.19 -2.22
N GLN A 142 -10.70 -3.11 -1.64
CA GLN A 142 -11.93 -3.50 -2.32
C GLN A 142 -12.36 -2.48 -3.37
N GLU A 143 -12.37 -1.19 -3.00
CA GLU A 143 -12.82 -0.10 -3.90
C GLU A 143 -11.92 0.05 -5.13
N MET A 144 -10.62 -0.21 -4.97
CA MET A 144 -9.62 -0.07 -6.05
C MET A 144 -9.33 -1.38 -6.78
N HIS A 145 -10.00 -2.47 -6.41
CA HIS A 145 -9.78 -3.80 -7.01
C HIS A 145 -8.31 -4.22 -6.99
N VAL A 146 -7.70 -4.14 -5.80
CA VAL A 146 -6.29 -4.45 -5.59
C VAL A 146 -6.05 -5.96 -5.68
N ASP A 147 -5.04 -6.38 -6.45
CA ASP A 147 -4.67 -7.79 -6.57
C ASP A 147 -3.85 -8.27 -5.36
N HIS A 148 -3.00 -7.39 -4.77
CA HIS A 148 -2.17 -7.72 -3.61
C HIS A 148 -2.05 -6.53 -2.68
N LEU A 149 -2.28 -6.75 -1.38
CA LEU A 149 -1.97 -5.80 -0.33
C LEU A 149 -0.64 -6.17 0.33
N VAL A 150 0.28 -5.22 0.46
CA VAL A 150 1.56 -5.40 1.15
C VAL A 150 1.61 -4.48 2.37
N VAL A 151 1.92 -5.05 3.53
CA VAL A 151 2.05 -4.32 4.79
C VAL A 151 3.29 -4.74 5.56
N GLY A 152 3.92 -3.79 6.24
CA GLY A 152 5.01 -4.09 7.16
C GLY A 152 4.50 -4.77 8.44
N ASN A 153 5.34 -5.62 9.03
CA ASN A 153 5.07 -6.17 10.36
C ASN A 153 5.81 -5.35 11.42
N ARG A 154 5.09 -4.45 12.11
CA ARG A 154 5.64 -3.63 13.17
C ARG A 154 6.00 -4.49 14.38
N ASN A 155 7.31 -4.73 14.59
CA ASN A 155 7.83 -5.48 15.72
C ASN A 155 7.88 -4.61 16.98
N LEU A 156 6.89 -4.67 17.82
CA LEU A 156 6.86 -3.97 19.12
C LEU A 156 7.76 -4.68 20.17
N GLY A 157 9.10 -4.66 19.96
CA GLY A 157 10.10 -5.11 20.93
C GLY A 157 10.38 -6.61 20.99
N LYS A 158 11.41 -6.99 21.76
CA LYS A 158 12.01 -8.33 21.80
C LYS A 158 11.08 -9.50 22.20
N ILE A 159 10.00 -9.23 22.92
CA ILE A 159 9.09 -10.26 23.45
C ILE A 159 7.91 -10.55 22.50
N LYS A 160 7.61 -9.63 21.57
CA LYS A 160 6.43 -9.73 20.69
C LYS A 160 6.70 -10.19 19.26
N ARG A 161 7.83 -10.85 19.01
CA ARG A 161 8.21 -11.37 17.66
C ARG A 161 7.21 -12.38 17.06
N ALA A 162 6.35 -12.96 17.90
CA ALA A 162 5.35 -13.95 17.47
C ALA A 162 4.03 -13.30 17.02
N PHE A 163 3.80 -12.00 17.28
CA PHE A 163 2.53 -11.35 17.01
C PHE A 163 2.63 -10.41 15.79
N LEU A 164 1.58 -10.39 15.00
CA LEU A 164 1.38 -9.41 13.93
C LEU A 164 1.04 -8.05 14.55
N GLY A 165 1.37 -6.95 13.86
CA GLY A 165 0.88 -5.63 14.23
C GLY A 165 -0.63 -5.51 14.01
N SER A 166 -1.30 -4.62 14.74
CA SER A 166 -2.77 -4.49 14.69
C SER A 166 -3.34 -4.28 13.27
N VAL A 167 -2.64 -3.51 12.42
CA VAL A 167 -3.05 -3.29 11.03
C VAL A 167 -2.82 -4.54 10.19
N SER A 168 -1.63 -5.14 10.27
CA SER A 168 -1.31 -6.35 9.49
C SER A 168 -2.16 -7.56 9.87
N ASP A 169 -2.46 -7.71 11.17
CA ASP A 169 -3.35 -8.76 11.67
C ASP A 169 -4.79 -8.56 11.17
N TYR A 170 -5.32 -7.36 11.31
CA TYR A 170 -6.66 -7.04 10.85
C TYR A 170 -6.81 -7.23 9.34
N CYS A 171 -5.84 -6.74 8.54
CA CYS A 171 -5.87 -6.89 7.10
C CYS A 171 -5.79 -8.35 6.66
N ALA A 172 -5.00 -9.19 7.37
CA ALA A 172 -4.92 -10.62 7.08
C ALA A 172 -6.28 -11.34 7.20
N HIS A 173 -7.18 -10.85 8.07
CA HIS A 173 -8.50 -11.44 8.28
C HIS A 173 -9.63 -10.79 7.49
N HIS A 174 -9.48 -9.53 7.05
CA HIS A 174 -10.59 -8.74 6.52
C HIS A 174 -10.39 -8.20 5.11
N ALA A 175 -9.17 -8.23 4.57
CA ALA A 175 -8.94 -7.80 3.20
C ALA A 175 -9.53 -8.80 2.20
N ASN A 176 -10.08 -8.30 1.09
CA ASN A 176 -10.68 -9.12 0.03
C ASN A 176 -9.66 -9.57 -1.05
N CYS A 177 -8.37 -9.34 -0.80
CA CYS A 177 -7.27 -9.75 -1.67
C CYS A 177 -6.17 -10.44 -0.86
N PRO A 178 -5.24 -11.18 -1.49
CA PRO A 178 -4.05 -11.70 -0.83
C PRO A 178 -3.25 -10.61 -0.10
N VAL A 179 -2.86 -10.89 1.16
CA VAL A 179 -2.10 -9.98 2.01
C VAL A 179 -0.70 -10.51 2.23
N LEU A 180 0.29 -9.74 1.84
CA LEU A 180 1.71 -10.01 2.05
C LEU A 180 2.20 -9.22 3.27
N ILE A 181 2.55 -9.93 4.35
CA ILE A 181 3.07 -9.32 5.57
C ILE A 181 4.58 -9.47 5.57
N VAL A 182 5.27 -8.36 5.33
CA VAL A 182 6.73 -8.33 5.21
C VAL A 182 7.37 -8.07 6.56
N LYS A 183 8.24 -9.00 6.99
CA LYS A 183 9.00 -8.89 8.24
C LYS A 183 10.42 -8.44 7.95
N GLN A 184 10.93 -7.50 8.72
CA GLN A 184 12.35 -7.20 8.70
C GLN A 184 13.14 -8.40 9.27
N PRO A 185 14.29 -8.76 8.64
CA PRO A 185 15.21 -9.70 9.24
C PRO A 185 15.62 -9.21 10.64
N SER A 186 15.61 -10.09 11.63
CA SER A 186 16.12 -9.73 12.95
C SER A 186 17.59 -9.36 12.81
N LYS A 187 18.00 -8.16 13.26
CA LYS A 187 19.41 -7.87 13.45
C LYS A 187 19.93 -8.87 14.48
N GLU A 188 20.68 -9.87 14.04
CA GLU A 188 21.43 -10.74 14.96
C GLU A 188 22.39 -9.83 15.70
N VAL A 189 22.18 -9.72 17.01
CA VAL A 189 23.18 -9.13 17.91
C VAL A 189 24.32 -10.12 17.94
N SER A 190 25.37 -9.88 17.14
CA SER A 190 26.64 -10.58 17.28
C SER A 190 27.11 -10.38 18.73
N LYS A 191 27.13 -11.48 19.48
CA LYS A 191 27.77 -11.56 20.78
C LYS A 191 29.27 -11.67 20.59
#